data_30d3874ca56407fc1ddfca1800a2614e
#
_entry.id   30d3874ca56407fc1ddfca1800a2614e
#
_cell.length_a   1.000
_cell.length_b   1.000
_cell.length_c   1.000
_cell.angle_alpha   90.00
_cell.angle_beta   90.00
_cell.angle_gamma   90.00
#
_symmetry.space_group_name_H-M   'P 1'
#
loop_
_entity.id
_entity.type
_entity.pdbx_description
1 polymer ?
#
loop_
_entity_poly.entity_id
_entity_poly.type
_entity_poly.pdbx_seq_one_letter_code
_entity_poly.pdbx_strand_id
1 'polypeptide(L)'
;MGIKSRALAAAITLATPTVLYFEGRSLFAYLDPVGIPTICDGWTQGVRLGDTATHAQCDEKTQLGLEHAAEVLQRWVPADVRAGMSTRTSAGLLSFIYNVGPGQPGVKDGFVWLKNGRHSTLLLHLQAGRLSQACAQLSAWTRAGGKTLRGLERRRAAERALCEADL
;
A
#
# COMPACT_ATOMS: atom_id res chain seq x y z
N MET A 1 -2.36 5.37 -22.41
CA MET A 1 -3.25 5.95 -21.37
C MET A 1 -4.30 4.90 -21.02
N GLY A 2 -4.05 4.12 -19.95
CA GLY A 2 -4.99 3.10 -19.49
C GLY A 2 -6.21 3.77 -18.88
N ILE A 3 -7.39 3.40 -19.34
CA ILE A 3 -8.68 3.79 -18.76
C ILE A 3 -8.69 3.24 -17.34
N LYS A 4 -8.49 4.10 -16.35
CA LYS A 4 -8.72 3.74 -14.95
C LYS A 4 -10.17 3.33 -14.85
N SER A 5 -10.45 2.06 -14.58
CA SER A 5 -11.83 1.63 -14.41
C SER A 5 -12.45 2.46 -13.28
N ARG A 6 -13.75 2.79 -13.38
CA ARG A 6 -14.47 3.51 -12.30
C ARG A 6 -14.31 2.83 -10.95
N ALA A 7 -14.28 1.50 -10.94
CA ALA A 7 -14.05 0.71 -9.73
C ALA A 7 -12.68 0.99 -9.08
N LEU A 8 -11.61 1.13 -9.89
CA LEU A 8 -10.29 1.43 -9.36
C LEU A 8 -10.19 2.85 -8.81
N ALA A 9 -10.79 3.83 -9.49
CA ALA A 9 -10.85 5.20 -8.99
C ALA A 9 -11.60 5.27 -7.65
N ALA A 10 -12.72 4.56 -7.53
CA ALA A 10 -13.47 4.45 -6.27
C ALA A 10 -12.65 3.79 -5.16
N ALA A 11 -11.88 2.74 -5.49
CA ALA A 11 -11.01 2.07 -4.51
C ALA A 11 -9.88 2.99 -4.03
N ILE A 12 -9.26 3.78 -4.91
CA ILE A 12 -8.26 4.79 -4.54
C ILE A 12 -8.87 5.84 -3.60
N THR A 13 -10.05 6.38 -3.95
CA THR A 13 -10.75 7.35 -3.10
C THR A 13 -11.04 6.77 -1.70
N LEU A 14 -11.44 5.50 -1.63
CA LEU A 14 -11.74 4.83 -0.37
C LEU A 14 -10.48 4.48 0.44
N ALA A 15 -9.35 4.23 -0.20
CA ALA A 15 -8.07 3.95 0.46
C ALA A 15 -7.42 5.22 1.04
N THR A 16 -7.65 6.39 0.43
CA THR A 16 -7.00 7.66 0.78
C THR A 16 -7.12 8.00 2.28
N PRO A 17 -8.29 7.97 2.93
CA PRO A 17 -8.39 8.28 4.37
C PRO A 17 -7.54 7.36 5.24
N THR A 18 -7.47 6.07 4.91
CA THR A 18 -6.65 5.10 5.65
C THR A 18 -5.16 5.44 5.52
N VAL A 19 -4.70 5.76 4.31
CA VAL A 19 -3.31 6.18 4.08
C VAL A 19 -2.99 7.44 4.88
N LEU A 20 -3.80 8.49 4.75
CA LEU A 20 -3.58 9.77 5.44
C LEU A 20 -3.55 9.61 6.98
N TYR A 21 -4.40 8.75 7.52
CA TYR A 21 -4.47 8.51 8.96
C TYR A 21 -3.19 7.85 9.51
N PHE A 22 -2.58 6.92 8.75
CA PHE A 22 -1.44 6.14 9.25
C PHE A 22 -0.06 6.69 8.85
N GLU A 23 0.07 7.42 7.73
CA GLU A 23 1.38 7.94 7.30
C GLU A 23 1.84 9.17 8.09
N GLY A 24 0.92 10.03 8.50
CA GLY A 24 1.28 11.28 9.17
C GLY A 24 1.94 12.28 8.21
N ARG A 25 1.23 13.37 7.91
CA ARG A 25 1.66 14.36 6.92
C ARG A 25 2.74 15.30 7.46
N SER A 26 3.85 15.45 6.72
CA SER A 26 4.83 16.51 6.95
C SER A 26 4.95 17.40 5.72
N LEU A 27 4.79 18.72 5.90
CA LEU A 27 4.97 19.71 4.82
C LEU A 27 6.44 20.10 4.64
N PHE A 28 7.34 19.62 5.48
CA PHE A 28 8.78 19.84 5.43
C PHE A 28 9.48 18.50 5.24
N ALA A 29 10.49 18.48 4.37
CA ALA A 29 11.29 17.29 4.17
C ALA A 29 12.06 16.91 5.45
N TYR A 30 12.04 15.64 5.80
CA TYR A 30 12.73 15.05 6.94
C TYR A 30 13.46 13.77 6.54
N LEU A 31 14.37 13.29 7.37
CA LEU A 31 14.93 11.95 7.20
C LEU A 31 14.03 10.93 7.89
N ASP A 32 13.64 9.91 7.15
CA ASP A 32 12.93 8.78 7.72
C ASP A 32 13.85 7.93 8.62
N PRO A 33 13.35 6.92 9.33
CA PRO A 33 14.18 6.09 10.24
C PRO A 33 15.36 5.37 9.58
N VAL A 34 15.38 5.26 8.25
CA VAL A 34 16.49 4.66 7.49
C VAL A 34 17.33 5.70 6.75
N GLY A 35 17.10 7.01 7.01
CA GLY A 35 17.91 8.10 6.48
C GLY A 35 17.53 8.56 5.07
N ILE A 36 16.34 8.23 4.58
CA ILE A 36 15.86 8.66 3.26
C ILE A 36 15.10 9.97 3.39
N PRO A 37 15.44 11.02 2.58
CA PRO A 37 14.67 12.26 2.54
C PRO A 37 13.23 11.98 2.13
N THR A 38 12.29 12.37 2.98
CA THR A 38 10.86 12.05 2.87
C THR A 38 10.04 13.32 3.12
N ILE A 39 8.94 13.49 2.39
CA ILE A 39 7.99 14.61 2.56
C ILE A 39 6.55 14.12 2.39
N CYS A 40 5.59 14.92 2.78
CA CYS A 40 4.16 14.62 2.68
C CYS A 40 3.80 13.35 3.47
N ASP A 41 3.08 12.43 2.85
CA ASP A 41 2.58 11.19 3.42
C ASP A 41 3.51 10.02 3.01
N GLY A 42 4.83 10.15 3.26
CA GLY A 42 5.81 9.11 2.95
C GLY A 42 6.42 9.18 1.55
N TRP A 43 6.30 10.29 0.83
CA TRP A 43 6.88 10.47 -0.50
C TRP A 43 8.39 10.68 -0.44
N THR A 44 9.15 9.92 -1.24
CA THR A 44 10.63 9.94 -1.24
C THR A 44 11.25 10.31 -2.59
N GLN A 45 10.48 10.22 -3.69
CA GLN A 45 11.03 10.42 -5.03
C GLN A 45 11.42 11.87 -5.27
N GLY A 46 12.73 12.11 -5.52
CA GLY A 46 13.27 13.41 -5.83
C GLY A 46 13.30 14.39 -4.66
N VAL A 47 13.03 13.95 -3.43
CA VAL A 47 13.00 14.79 -2.23
C VAL A 47 14.41 15.09 -1.75
N ARG A 48 14.66 16.33 -1.34
CA ARG A 48 15.88 16.81 -0.71
C ARG A 48 15.57 17.45 0.63
N LEU A 49 16.49 17.37 1.58
CA LEU A 49 16.35 18.12 2.83
C LEU A 49 16.27 19.62 2.53
N GLY A 50 15.33 20.29 3.17
CA GLY A 50 15.00 21.69 2.93
C GLY A 50 13.80 21.89 1.98
N ASP A 51 13.34 20.85 1.27
CA ASP A 51 12.14 20.94 0.46
C ASP A 51 10.89 21.17 1.35
N THR A 52 9.95 21.93 0.79
CA THR A 52 8.64 22.20 1.41
C THR A 52 7.53 21.84 0.42
N ALA A 53 6.36 21.50 0.94
CA ALA A 53 5.18 21.23 0.13
C ALA A 53 3.93 21.88 0.76
N THR A 54 2.96 22.15 -0.08
CA THR A 54 1.60 22.51 0.35
C THR A 54 0.76 21.26 0.58
N HIS A 55 -0.38 21.39 1.26
CA HIS A 55 -1.33 20.29 1.41
C HIS A 55 -1.79 19.74 0.05
N ALA A 56 -2.08 20.62 -0.92
CA ALA A 56 -2.49 20.21 -2.27
C ALA A 56 -1.40 19.39 -2.99
N GLN A 57 -0.14 19.78 -2.86
CA GLN A 57 0.98 19.00 -3.42
C GLN A 57 1.13 17.64 -2.72
N CYS A 58 0.85 17.56 -1.43
CA CYS A 58 0.84 16.28 -0.73
C CYS A 58 -0.33 15.40 -1.17
N ASP A 59 -1.51 15.96 -1.40
CA ASP A 59 -2.66 15.21 -1.93
C ASP A 59 -2.35 14.61 -3.31
N GLU A 60 -1.70 15.37 -4.21
CA GLU A 60 -1.25 14.88 -5.50
C GLU A 60 -0.25 13.72 -5.35
N LYS A 61 0.71 13.82 -4.44
CA LYS A 61 1.70 12.76 -4.19
C LYS A 61 1.05 11.50 -3.63
N THR A 62 0.10 11.64 -2.71
CA THR A 62 -0.67 10.51 -2.17
C THR A 62 -1.49 9.84 -3.27
N GLN A 63 -2.14 10.63 -4.13
CA GLN A 63 -2.87 10.12 -5.29
C GLN A 63 -1.95 9.33 -6.23
N LEU A 64 -0.80 9.88 -6.60
CA LEU A 64 0.20 9.19 -7.44
C LEU A 64 0.71 7.89 -6.81
N GLY A 65 0.95 7.90 -5.51
CA GLY A 65 1.36 6.69 -4.78
C GLY A 65 0.30 5.59 -4.78
N LEU A 66 -0.97 5.95 -4.61
CA LEU A 66 -2.09 5.01 -4.71
C LEU A 66 -2.32 4.52 -6.14
N GLU A 67 -2.11 5.37 -7.15
CA GLU A 67 -2.13 4.97 -8.55
C GLU A 67 -1.04 3.95 -8.87
N HIS A 68 0.17 4.16 -8.37
CA HIS A 68 1.25 3.18 -8.48
C HIS A 68 0.91 1.86 -7.77
N ALA A 69 0.32 1.92 -6.56
CA ALA A 69 -0.16 0.72 -5.87
C ALA A 69 -1.19 -0.05 -6.71
N ALA A 70 -2.08 0.68 -7.38
CA ALA A 70 -3.07 0.10 -8.29
C ALA A 70 -2.44 -0.56 -9.53
N GLU A 71 -1.41 0.04 -10.10
CA GLU A 71 -0.64 -0.56 -11.21
C GLU A 71 0.04 -1.87 -10.78
N VAL A 72 0.62 -1.89 -9.57
CA VAL A 72 1.21 -3.11 -8.99
C VAL A 72 0.14 -4.18 -8.83
N LEU A 73 -1.02 -3.86 -8.27
CA LEU A 73 -2.14 -4.79 -8.13
C LEU A 73 -2.61 -5.34 -9.48
N GLN A 74 -2.77 -4.45 -10.47
CA GLN A 74 -3.20 -4.83 -11.82
C GLN A 74 -2.20 -5.74 -12.54
N ARG A 75 -0.92 -5.50 -12.34
CA ARG A 75 0.15 -6.28 -12.99
C ARG A 75 0.27 -7.70 -12.46
N TRP A 76 0.05 -7.90 -11.15
CA TRP A 76 0.38 -9.15 -10.48
C TRP A 76 -0.82 -10.01 -10.11
N VAL A 77 -2.02 -9.45 -10.06
CA VAL A 77 -3.25 -10.18 -9.75
C VAL A 77 -4.07 -10.39 -11.02
N PRO A 78 -4.49 -11.63 -11.33
CA PRO A 78 -5.29 -11.95 -12.52
C PRO A 78 -6.54 -11.08 -12.65
N ALA A 79 -6.93 -10.77 -13.89
CA ALA A 79 -8.05 -9.87 -14.18
C ALA A 79 -9.40 -10.39 -13.67
N ASP A 80 -9.65 -11.68 -13.77
CA ASP A 80 -10.84 -12.37 -13.27
C ASP A 80 -10.93 -12.30 -11.74
N VAL A 81 -9.82 -12.49 -11.04
CA VAL A 81 -9.74 -12.32 -9.58
C VAL A 81 -10.04 -10.88 -9.19
N ARG A 82 -9.44 -9.89 -9.88
CA ARG A 82 -9.70 -8.47 -9.63
C ARG A 82 -11.16 -8.08 -9.91
N ALA A 83 -11.78 -8.68 -10.92
CA ALA A 83 -13.19 -8.45 -11.23
C ALA A 83 -14.14 -8.95 -10.12
N GLY A 84 -13.72 -9.95 -9.34
CA GLY A 84 -14.45 -10.45 -8.17
C GLY A 84 -14.21 -9.66 -6.89
N MET A 85 -13.29 -8.69 -6.87
CA MET A 85 -13.03 -7.87 -5.68
C MET A 85 -14.05 -6.75 -5.54
N SER A 86 -14.53 -6.54 -4.32
CA SER A 86 -15.29 -5.33 -4.00
C SER A 86 -14.38 -4.09 -4.03
N THR A 87 -15.00 -2.91 -4.06
CA THR A 87 -14.28 -1.64 -3.91
C THR A 87 -13.53 -1.57 -2.58
N ARG A 88 -14.11 -2.09 -1.49
CA ARG A 88 -13.50 -2.13 -0.15
C ARG A 88 -12.31 -3.10 -0.10
N THR A 89 -12.47 -4.29 -0.66
CA THR A 89 -11.37 -5.26 -0.79
C THR A 89 -10.18 -4.63 -1.52
N SER A 90 -10.43 -4.01 -2.66
CA SER A 90 -9.41 -3.30 -3.43
C SER A 90 -8.78 -2.17 -2.63
N ALA A 91 -9.56 -1.35 -1.91
CA ALA A 91 -9.06 -0.24 -1.10
C ALA A 91 -8.12 -0.70 0.03
N GLY A 92 -8.46 -1.77 0.74
CA GLY A 92 -7.61 -2.35 1.78
C GLY A 92 -6.26 -2.81 1.22
N LEU A 93 -6.27 -3.49 0.08
CA LEU A 93 -5.06 -3.92 -0.62
C LEU A 93 -4.23 -2.75 -1.15
N LEU A 94 -4.86 -1.70 -1.70
CA LEU A 94 -4.15 -0.50 -2.18
C LEU A 94 -3.45 0.24 -1.04
N SER A 95 -4.09 0.42 0.12
CA SER A 95 -3.45 0.99 1.31
C SER A 95 -2.25 0.17 1.77
N PHE A 96 -2.38 -1.15 1.77
CA PHE A 96 -1.28 -2.06 2.09
C PHE A 96 -0.12 -1.92 1.11
N ILE A 97 -0.38 -1.99 -0.21
CA ILE A 97 0.65 -1.88 -1.25
C ILE A 97 1.33 -0.51 -1.20
N TYR A 98 0.58 0.56 -0.95
CA TYR A 98 1.12 1.91 -0.76
C TYR A 98 2.18 1.92 0.35
N ASN A 99 1.90 1.27 1.48
CA ASN A 99 2.79 1.25 2.64
C ASN A 99 4.03 0.37 2.45
N VAL A 100 3.86 -0.88 1.96
CA VAL A 100 4.97 -1.83 1.89
C VAL A 100 5.71 -1.80 0.55
N GLY A 101 5.05 -1.29 -0.50
CA GLY A 101 5.53 -1.33 -1.88
C GLY A 101 5.53 -2.73 -2.49
N PRO A 102 6.07 -2.88 -3.71
CA PRO A 102 6.16 -4.17 -4.38
C PRO A 102 7.16 -5.13 -3.75
N GLY A 103 8.11 -4.63 -2.96
CA GLY A 103 9.24 -5.41 -2.48
C GLY A 103 10.34 -5.56 -3.52
N GLN A 104 11.48 -6.11 -3.09
CA GLN A 104 12.63 -6.36 -3.97
C GLN A 104 13.46 -7.52 -3.40
N PRO A 105 13.72 -8.57 -4.22
CA PRO A 105 14.59 -9.67 -3.81
C PRO A 105 15.96 -9.18 -3.29
N GLY A 106 16.42 -9.74 -2.20
CA GLY A 106 17.68 -9.38 -1.56
C GLY A 106 17.68 -8.06 -0.77
N VAL A 107 16.65 -7.22 -0.93
CA VAL A 107 16.61 -5.85 -0.36
C VAL A 107 15.53 -5.71 0.69
N LYS A 108 14.25 -5.85 0.31
CA LYS A 108 13.12 -5.66 1.23
C LYS A 108 11.91 -6.51 0.88
N ASP A 109 11.17 -6.89 1.91
CA ASP A 109 9.87 -7.53 1.76
C ASP A 109 8.82 -6.51 1.27
N GLY A 110 7.90 -6.98 0.43
CA GLY A 110 6.77 -6.20 -0.05
C GLY A 110 5.66 -7.08 -0.61
N PHE A 111 4.66 -6.45 -1.20
CA PHE A 111 3.48 -7.12 -1.71
C PHE A 111 3.79 -8.24 -2.70
N VAL A 112 4.73 -8.02 -3.62
CA VAL A 112 5.08 -9.00 -4.68
C VAL A 112 6.22 -9.89 -4.22
N TRP A 113 7.33 -9.27 -3.82
CA TRP A 113 8.57 -9.96 -3.54
C TRP A 113 8.92 -9.92 -2.06
N LEU A 114 9.37 -11.06 -1.56
CA LEU A 114 10.04 -11.15 -0.28
C LEU A 114 11.56 -11.03 -0.49
N LYS A 115 12.25 -10.63 0.57
CA LYS A 115 13.72 -10.52 0.60
C LYS A 115 14.44 -11.80 0.20
N ASN A 116 13.83 -12.95 0.47
CA ASN A 116 14.36 -14.27 0.09
C ASN A 116 14.15 -14.64 -1.40
N GLY A 117 13.63 -13.73 -2.22
CA GLY A 117 13.38 -13.93 -3.66
C GLY A 117 12.09 -14.66 -4.00
N ARG A 118 11.26 -15.02 -3.01
CA ARG A 118 9.95 -15.67 -3.23
C ARG A 118 8.83 -14.63 -3.32
N HIS A 119 7.72 -15.02 -3.90
CA HIS A 119 6.50 -14.20 -3.82
C HIS A 119 5.90 -14.24 -2.41
N SER A 120 5.23 -13.15 -2.03
CA SER A 120 4.53 -13.08 -0.76
C SER A 120 3.36 -14.08 -0.72
N THR A 121 3.09 -14.65 0.44
CA THR A 121 1.96 -15.56 0.64
C THR A 121 0.64 -14.86 0.32
N LEU A 122 0.52 -13.57 0.62
CA LEU A 122 -0.64 -12.77 0.28
C LEU A 122 -0.88 -12.75 -1.24
N LEU A 123 0.15 -12.45 -2.03
CA LEU A 123 0.04 -12.47 -3.50
C LEU A 123 -0.33 -13.86 -4.02
N LEU A 124 0.29 -14.92 -3.52
CA LEU A 124 -0.02 -16.30 -3.93
C LEU A 124 -1.49 -16.66 -3.66
N HIS A 125 -2.07 -16.20 -2.54
CA HIS A 125 -3.51 -16.37 -2.29
C HIS A 125 -4.35 -15.59 -3.29
N LEU A 126 -4.01 -14.33 -3.60
CA LEU A 126 -4.72 -13.53 -4.62
C LEU A 126 -4.67 -14.20 -5.99
N GLN A 127 -3.49 -14.67 -6.42
CA GLN A 127 -3.33 -15.34 -7.71
C GLN A 127 -4.13 -16.64 -7.81
N ALA A 128 -4.42 -17.27 -6.70
CA ALA A 128 -5.27 -18.46 -6.63
C ALA A 128 -6.76 -18.15 -6.37
N GLY A 129 -7.17 -16.87 -6.39
CA GLY A 129 -8.56 -16.45 -6.16
C GLY A 129 -9.04 -16.61 -4.71
N ARG A 130 -8.13 -16.84 -3.76
CA ARG A 130 -8.45 -17.05 -2.35
C ARG A 130 -8.45 -15.71 -1.58
N LEU A 131 -9.48 -14.88 -1.81
CA LEU A 131 -9.55 -13.51 -1.28
C LEU A 131 -9.53 -13.47 0.25
N SER A 132 -10.33 -14.31 0.93
CA SER A 132 -10.38 -14.32 2.41
C SER A 132 -9.02 -14.66 3.03
N GLN A 133 -8.31 -15.65 2.46
CA GLN A 133 -6.97 -16.01 2.94
C GLN A 133 -5.96 -14.88 2.65
N ALA A 134 -6.08 -14.21 1.51
CA ALA A 134 -5.22 -13.07 1.18
C ALA A 134 -5.43 -11.92 2.18
N CYS A 135 -6.68 -11.54 2.48
CA CYS A 135 -6.98 -10.50 3.46
C CYS A 135 -6.48 -10.87 4.87
N ALA A 136 -6.63 -12.14 5.28
CA ALA A 136 -6.11 -12.61 6.56
C ALA A 136 -4.59 -12.49 6.68
N GLN A 137 -3.84 -12.61 5.58
CA GLN A 137 -2.38 -12.46 5.56
C GLN A 137 -1.91 -11.03 5.91
N LEU A 138 -2.75 -10.01 5.79
CA LEU A 138 -2.39 -8.65 6.19
C LEU A 138 -1.89 -8.60 7.64
N SER A 139 -2.49 -9.36 8.54
CA SER A 139 -2.10 -9.43 9.96
C SER A 139 -0.66 -9.92 10.21
N ALA A 140 -0.01 -10.56 9.25
CA ALA A 140 1.38 -10.98 9.37
C ALA A 140 2.40 -9.84 9.17
N TRP A 141 1.96 -8.68 8.64
CA TRP A 141 2.84 -7.58 8.24
C TRP A 141 2.95 -6.47 9.30
N THR A 142 3.28 -6.87 10.53
CA THR A 142 3.30 -5.99 11.71
C THR A 142 4.71 -5.69 12.22
N ARG A 143 5.75 -6.15 11.50
CA ARG A 143 7.15 -6.03 11.95
C ARG A 143 7.95 -5.07 11.08
N ALA A 144 8.80 -4.26 11.73
CA ALA A 144 9.86 -3.49 11.08
C ALA A 144 11.10 -3.50 12.00
N GLY A 145 12.29 -3.56 11.40
CA GLY A 145 13.55 -3.65 12.15
C GLY A 145 13.59 -4.85 13.11
N GLY A 146 12.94 -5.97 12.76
CA GLY A 146 12.88 -7.19 13.58
C GLY A 146 11.90 -7.13 14.76
N LYS A 147 11.20 -6.01 14.98
CA LYS A 147 10.28 -5.80 16.11
C LYS A 147 8.85 -5.63 15.62
N THR A 148 7.88 -6.14 16.38
CA THR A 148 6.46 -5.86 16.15
C THR A 148 6.16 -4.44 16.61
N LEU A 149 5.46 -3.67 15.77
CA LEU A 149 5.10 -2.27 16.03
C LEU A 149 3.58 -2.11 16.14
N ARG A 150 3.11 -1.56 17.27
CA ARG A 150 1.68 -1.30 17.51
C ARG A 150 1.02 -0.44 16.42
N GLY A 151 1.76 0.50 15.82
CA GLY A 151 1.27 1.30 14.70
C GLY A 151 0.95 0.44 13.48
N LEU A 152 1.82 -0.53 13.15
CA LEU A 152 1.60 -1.49 12.07
C LEU A 152 0.46 -2.47 12.39
N GLU A 153 0.34 -2.93 13.64
CA GLU A 153 -0.78 -3.79 14.04
C GLU A 153 -2.13 -3.09 13.80
N ARG A 154 -2.27 -1.83 14.25
CA ARG A 154 -3.49 -1.03 14.04
C ARG A 154 -3.75 -0.78 12.55
N ARG A 155 -2.72 -0.47 11.77
CA ARG A 155 -2.84 -0.27 10.33
C ARG A 155 -3.32 -1.53 9.62
N ARG A 156 -2.68 -2.67 9.89
CA ARG A 156 -3.09 -3.97 9.31
C ARG A 156 -4.50 -4.36 9.69
N ALA A 157 -4.92 -4.07 10.92
CA ALA A 157 -6.30 -4.32 11.36
C ALA A 157 -7.31 -3.48 10.56
N ALA A 158 -7.04 -2.20 10.30
CA ALA A 158 -7.88 -1.34 9.50
C ALA A 158 -7.93 -1.77 8.02
N GLU A 159 -6.78 -2.07 7.42
CA GLU A 159 -6.68 -2.56 6.05
C GLU A 159 -7.38 -3.91 5.87
N ARG A 160 -7.23 -4.81 6.83
CA ARG A 160 -7.91 -6.11 6.85
C ARG A 160 -9.42 -5.95 6.96
N ALA A 161 -9.90 -5.05 7.83
CA ALA A 161 -11.33 -4.78 7.98
C ALA A 161 -11.96 -4.30 6.67
N LEU A 162 -11.27 -3.43 5.91
CA LEU A 162 -11.68 -3.04 4.55
C LEU A 162 -11.66 -4.23 3.60
N CYS A 163 -10.59 -5.01 3.61
CA CYS A 163 -10.37 -6.13 2.71
C CYS A 163 -11.44 -7.22 2.87
N GLU A 164 -11.89 -7.48 4.10
CA GLU A 164 -12.84 -8.55 4.45
C GLU A 164 -14.31 -8.09 4.45
N ALA A 165 -14.59 -6.78 4.32
CA ALA A 165 -15.92 -6.21 4.57
C ALA A 165 -17.05 -6.76 3.69
N ASP A 166 -16.73 -7.28 2.51
CA ASP A 166 -17.71 -7.77 1.54
C ASP A 166 -17.41 -9.22 1.08
N LEU A 167 -16.66 -9.99 1.88
CA LEU A 167 -16.29 -11.39 1.61
C LEU A 167 -17.20 -12.37 2.34
#